data_0346705b70c8bab94de3fb522ed778ff
#
_entry.id   0346705b70c8bab94de3fb522ed778ff
#
_cell.length_a   1.000
_cell.length_b   1.000
_cell.length_c   1.000
_cell.angle_alpha   90.00
_cell.angle_beta   90.00
_cell.angle_gamma   90.00
#
_symmetry.space_group_name_H-M   'P 1'
#
loop_
_entity.id
_entity.type
_entity.pdbx_description
1 polymer ?
#
loop_
_entity_poly.entity_id
_entity_poly.type
_entity_poly.pdbx_seq_one_letter_code
_entity_poly.pdbx_strand_id
1 'polypeptide(L)'
;AAPTGKAAARLNESIAGQVSGLDLTALAPLLESDDGDTERLRQAIPTDVTTLHRLLGSRPDTRHFRHDARHPLPLDVLVVDEASMVDVEMMAALLDALPPRARLVLLGDKDQLASVEAGSVLGDLCARAEGGHYTPETADWLAEATGQTLPTEMIDPAGAPLDQAIAMLRVSHRFDAASGIGRLAGAVNRDAAGREKRTAIREVLGHGYADLSHLKLETDRDRGLERLVVSGHPAGFPDRGKSAGEGRMVNGKTLPPPVGYRHYLEVMRSLDVMQRAEPQAGQHGEIDREALDDWARQVLAAHGQFQLLCALRRGPWG
;
A
#
# COMPACT_ATOMS: atom_id res chain seq x y z
N ALA A 1 11.58 -6.98 -1.97
CA ALA A 1 10.97 -7.95 -1.04
C ALA A 1 9.87 -7.29 -0.22
N ALA A 2 9.00 -8.08 0.41
CA ALA A 2 7.95 -7.59 1.29
C ALA A 2 7.77 -8.53 2.50
N PRO A 3 7.25 -8.07 3.64
CA PRO A 3 7.06 -8.92 4.82
C PRO A 3 5.97 -9.99 4.64
N THR A 4 4.95 -9.73 3.82
CA THR A 4 3.80 -10.63 3.64
C THR A 4 3.59 -11.03 2.17
N GLY A 5 2.98 -12.21 1.94
CA GLY A 5 2.66 -12.67 0.59
C GLY A 5 1.69 -11.75 -0.15
N LYS A 6 0.74 -11.15 0.56
CA LYS A 6 -0.21 -10.18 -0.03
C LYS A 6 0.48 -8.89 -0.47
N ALA A 7 1.41 -8.37 0.33
CA ALA A 7 2.22 -7.20 -0.04
C ALA A 7 3.12 -7.53 -1.23
N ALA A 8 3.78 -8.69 -1.24
CA ALA A 8 4.60 -9.13 -2.37
C ALA A 8 3.79 -9.24 -3.67
N ALA A 9 2.60 -9.84 -3.64
CA ALA A 9 1.74 -9.96 -4.82
C ALA A 9 1.31 -8.60 -5.38
N ARG A 10 0.89 -7.66 -4.51
CA ARG A 10 0.52 -6.30 -4.93
C ARG A 10 1.70 -5.53 -5.53
N LEU A 11 2.87 -5.69 -4.94
CA LEU A 11 4.08 -5.04 -5.43
C LEU A 11 4.50 -5.61 -6.79
N ASN A 12 4.35 -6.92 -7.01
CA ASN A 12 4.57 -7.54 -8.33
C ASN A 12 3.70 -6.92 -9.41
N GLU A 13 2.38 -6.82 -9.17
CA GLU A 13 1.45 -6.21 -10.12
C GLU A 13 1.81 -4.74 -10.40
N SER A 14 2.14 -3.99 -9.35
CA SER A 14 2.51 -2.57 -9.47
C SER A 14 3.79 -2.39 -10.25
N ILE A 15 4.86 -3.14 -9.94
CA ILE A 15 6.15 -3.04 -10.62
C ILE A 15 6.02 -3.45 -12.07
N ALA A 16 5.35 -4.57 -12.37
CA ALA A 16 5.18 -5.03 -13.75
C ALA A 16 4.47 -3.97 -14.61
N GLY A 17 3.42 -3.33 -14.07
CA GLY A 17 2.72 -2.23 -14.74
C GLY A 17 3.57 -0.99 -14.93
N GLN A 18 4.42 -0.63 -13.97
CA GLN A 18 5.29 0.54 -14.05
C GLN A 18 6.47 0.30 -14.99
N VAL A 19 7.10 -0.86 -14.93
CA VAL A 19 8.26 -1.21 -15.78
C VAL A 19 7.88 -1.20 -17.27
N SER A 20 6.68 -1.65 -17.62
CA SER A 20 6.21 -1.60 -19.00
C SER A 20 6.05 -0.18 -19.55
N GLY A 21 5.76 0.79 -18.68
CA GLY A 21 5.57 2.20 -19.02
C GLY A 21 6.81 3.10 -18.80
N LEU A 22 7.94 2.55 -18.32
CA LEU A 22 9.15 3.33 -18.06
C LEU A 22 9.74 3.91 -19.34
N ASP A 23 9.95 5.22 -19.34
CA ASP A 23 10.76 5.89 -20.36
C ASP A 23 12.24 5.75 -20.01
N LEU A 24 12.92 4.86 -20.73
CA LEU A 24 14.35 4.61 -20.57
C LEU A 24 15.21 5.36 -21.58
N THR A 25 14.62 6.23 -22.40
CA THR A 25 15.34 6.98 -23.45
C THR A 25 16.44 7.87 -22.88
N ALA A 26 16.23 8.42 -21.67
CA ALA A 26 17.24 9.23 -20.99
C ALA A 26 18.50 8.43 -20.60
N LEU A 27 18.42 7.11 -20.54
CA LEU A 27 19.57 6.23 -20.24
C LEU A 27 20.29 5.74 -21.50
N ALA A 28 19.68 5.90 -22.67
CA ALA A 28 20.27 5.48 -23.95
C ALA A 28 21.70 6.02 -24.19
N PRO A 29 22.03 7.29 -23.85
CA PRO A 29 23.39 7.80 -24.00
C PRO A 29 24.44 7.15 -23.10
N LEU A 30 23.99 6.50 -22.00
CA LEU A 30 24.86 5.83 -21.04
C LEU A 30 25.13 4.37 -21.41
N LEU A 31 24.37 3.83 -22.37
CA LEU A 31 24.40 2.41 -22.73
C LEU A 31 25.28 2.11 -23.97
N GLU A 32 25.95 3.11 -24.56
CA GLU A 32 26.84 2.98 -25.72
C GLU A 32 26.24 2.27 -26.95
N SER A 33 24.91 2.08 -27.03
CA SER A 33 24.29 1.29 -28.09
C SER A 33 22.82 1.61 -28.39
N ASP A 34 22.36 1.08 -29.52
CA ASP A 34 21.10 1.26 -30.25
C ASP A 34 19.82 0.93 -29.45
N ASP A 35 18.63 1.30 -29.97
CA ASP A 35 17.28 1.10 -29.40
C ASP A 35 17.00 -0.32 -28.83
N GLY A 36 17.74 -1.32 -29.25
CA GLY A 36 17.66 -2.69 -28.72
C GLY A 36 18.10 -2.84 -27.26
N ASP A 37 18.93 -1.94 -26.74
CA ASP A 37 19.47 -2.05 -25.38
C ASP A 37 18.51 -1.50 -24.31
N THR A 38 17.65 -0.54 -24.65
CA THR A 38 16.62 -0.06 -23.72
C THR A 38 15.58 -1.13 -23.43
N GLU A 39 15.22 -1.95 -24.42
CA GLU A 39 14.30 -3.07 -24.19
C GLU A 39 14.95 -4.20 -23.41
N ARG A 40 16.23 -4.50 -23.66
CA ARG A 40 17.01 -5.44 -22.84
C ARG A 40 17.15 -4.97 -21.40
N LEU A 41 17.36 -3.64 -21.21
CA LEU A 41 17.40 -3.05 -19.87
C LEU A 41 16.05 -3.19 -19.16
N ARG A 42 14.95 -2.93 -19.87
CA ARG A 42 13.60 -3.10 -19.34
C ARG A 42 13.34 -4.55 -18.89
N GLN A 43 13.74 -5.53 -19.72
CA GLN A 43 13.63 -6.95 -19.42
C GLN A 43 14.56 -7.40 -18.27
N ALA A 44 15.67 -6.71 -18.06
CA ALA A 44 16.60 -6.99 -16.97
C ALA A 44 16.13 -6.43 -15.61
N ILE A 45 15.15 -5.53 -15.59
CA ILE A 45 14.57 -5.02 -14.32
C ILE A 45 13.78 -6.17 -13.65
N PRO A 46 14.18 -6.61 -12.46
CA PRO A 46 13.49 -7.71 -11.78
C PRO A 46 12.09 -7.24 -11.33
N THR A 47 11.08 -7.92 -11.82
CA THR A 47 9.67 -7.67 -11.44
C THR A 47 9.18 -8.62 -10.37
N ASP A 48 9.92 -9.70 -10.11
CA ASP A 48 9.55 -10.70 -9.12
C ASP A 48 9.86 -10.23 -7.69
N VAL A 49 8.81 -10.05 -6.91
CA VAL A 49 8.92 -9.74 -5.49
C VAL A 49 8.64 -10.98 -4.65
N THR A 50 9.51 -11.24 -3.70
CA THR A 50 9.37 -12.36 -2.77
C THR A 50 9.14 -11.87 -1.34
N THR A 51 8.67 -12.75 -0.46
CA THR A 51 8.61 -12.42 0.97
C THR A 51 9.98 -12.49 1.62
N LEU A 52 10.20 -11.71 2.70
CA LEU A 52 11.46 -11.75 3.47
C LEU A 52 11.77 -13.17 3.95
N HIS A 53 10.79 -13.92 4.44
CA HIS A 53 10.97 -15.31 4.84
C HIS A 53 11.50 -16.19 3.70
N ARG A 54 10.94 -16.03 2.51
CA ARG A 54 11.37 -16.78 1.34
C ARG A 54 12.76 -16.34 0.85
N LEU A 55 13.03 -15.05 0.89
CA LEU A 55 14.33 -14.47 0.54
C LEU A 55 15.42 -15.01 1.44
N LEU A 56 15.21 -14.98 2.76
CA LEU A 56 16.16 -15.49 3.74
C LEU A 56 16.25 -17.02 3.74
N GLY A 57 15.31 -17.71 3.09
CA GLY A 57 15.29 -19.17 3.01
C GLY A 57 14.86 -19.82 4.32
N SER A 58 13.62 -19.54 4.76
CA SER A 58 13.06 -20.16 5.96
C SER A 58 12.97 -21.69 5.80
N ARG A 59 13.21 -22.40 6.89
CA ARG A 59 13.21 -23.88 6.95
C ARG A 59 12.08 -24.33 7.89
N PRO A 60 11.33 -25.39 7.54
CA PRO A 60 10.19 -25.84 8.34
C PRO A 60 10.55 -26.27 9.78
N ASP A 61 11.75 -26.82 9.98
CA ASP A 61 12.14 -27.50 11.21
C ASP A 61 13.01 -26.65 12.14
N THR A 62 13.26 -25.38 11.80
CA THR A 62 14.16 -24.51 12.57
C THR A 62 13.74 -23.06 12.46
N ARG A 63 14.10 -22.25 13.48
CA ARG A 63 13.97 -20.78 13.44
C ARG A 63 15.10 -20.08 12.68
N HIS A 64 16.15 -20.84 12.26
CA HIS A 64 17.26 -20.27 11.53
C HIS A 64 16.97 -20.23 10.03
N PHE A 65 17.33 -19.13 9.43
CA PHE A 65 17.28 -18.95 7.99
C PHE A 65 18.47 -19.63 7.29
N ARG A 66 18.36 -19.80 5.97
CA ARG A 66 19.47 -20.33 5.14
C ARG A 66 20.56 -19.28 4.95
N HIS A 67 20.14 -18.02 4.80
CA HIS A 67 21.04 -16.88 4.65
C HIS A 67 21.24 -16.21 6.01
N ASP A 68 22.50 -15.99 6.35
CA ASP A 68 23.00 -15.42 7.59
C ASP A 68 24.37 -14.75 7.33
N ALA A 69 25.07 -14.28 8.36
CA ALA A 69 26.39 -13.69 8.24
C ALA A 69 27.45 -14.60 7.61
N ARG A 70 27.28 -15.93 7.65
CA ARG A 70 28.19 -16.89 7.04
C ARG A 70 27.82 -17.21 5.59
N HIS A 71 26.56 -17.06 5.26
CA HIS A 71 26.00 -17.34 3.93
C HIS A 71 25.16 -16.15 3.49
N PRO A 72 25.76 -14.99 3.17
CA PRO A 72 25.04 -13.79 2.83
C PRO A 72 24.21 -13.95 1.56
N LEU A 73 23.24 -13.08 1.41
CA LEU A 73 22.41 -12.99 0.21
C LEU A 73 23.26 -12.59 -1.00
N PRO A 74 23.10 -13.19 -2.17
CA PRO A 74 23.84 -12.83 -3.38
C PRO A 74 23.18 -11.63 -4.07
N LEU A 75 23.30 -10.43 -3.47
CA LEU A 75 22.69 -9.19 -3.98
C LEU A 75 23.54 -7.96 -3.61
N ASP A 76 23.40 -6.92 -4.42
CA ASP A 76 24.06 -5.62 -4.22
C ASP A 76 23.07 -4.58 -3.66
N VAL A 77 21.78 -4.70 -3.99
CA VAL A 77 20.72 -3.79 -3.51
C VAL A 77 19.52 -4.61 -3.07
N LEU A 78 19.00 -4.32 -1.91
CA LEU A 78 17.75 -4.86 -1.41
C LEU A 78 16.77 -3.74 -1.13
N VAL A 79 15.61 -3.81 -1.77
CA VAL A 79 14.46 -2.94 -1.47
C VAL A 79 13.43 -3.75 -0.70
N VAL A 80 13.04 -3.26 0.47
CA VAL A 80 11.97 -3.84 1.30
C VAL A 80 10.83 -2.86 1.36
N ASP A 81 9.68 -3.25 0.83
CA ASP A 81 8.44 -2.49 0.92
C ASP A 81 7.58 -2.95 2.09
N GLU A 82 6.69 -2.08 2.58
CA GLU A 82 5.90 -2.28 3.81
C GLU A 82 6.77 -2.59 5.04
N ALA A 83 7.95 -1.93 5.14
CA ALA A 83 8.94 -2.19 6.18
C ALA A 83 8.43 -1.86 7.59
N SER A 84 7.34 -1.10 7.75
CA SER A 84 6.65 -0.87 9.02
C SER A 84 6.13 -2.16 9.68
N MET A 85 5.91 -3.22 8.87
CA MET A 85 5.46 -4.53 9.34
C MET A 85 6.61 -5.48 9.69
N VAL A 86 7.86 -5.06 9.52
CA VAL A 86 9.03 -5.87 9.84
C VAL A 86 9.35 -5.73 11.32
N ASP A 87 9.33 -6.82 12.06
CA ASP A 87 9.71 -6.86 13.46
C ASP A 87 11.23 -6.83 13.67
N VAL A 88 11.65 -6.67 14.93
CA VAL A 88 13.08 -6.57 15.29
C VAL A 88 13.86 -7.84 14.95
N GLU A 89 13.28 -9.03 15.15
CA GLU A 89 13.96 -10.30 14.89
C GLU A 89 14.18 -10.49 13.38
N MET A 90 13.17 -10.21 12.58
CA MET A 90 13.27 -10.27 11.12
C MET A 90 14.25 -9.23 10.57
N MET A 91 14.25 -8.01 11.13
CA MET A 91 15.20 -6.97 10.73
C MET A 91 16.64 -7.39 11.08
N ALA A 92 16.86 -7.92 12.26
CA ALA A 92 18.18 -8.41 12.66
C ALA A 92 18.67 -9.54 11.74
N ALA A 93 17.80 -10.53 11.46
CA ALA A 93 18.12 -11.62 10.53
C ALA A 93 18.42 -11.11 9.11
N LEU A 94 17.68 -10.09 8.68
CA LEU A 94 17.91 -9.45 7.38
C LEU A 94 19.27 -8.76 7.32
N LEU A 95 19.61 -7.97 8.34
CA LEU A 95 20.90 -7.27 8.42
C LEU A 95 22.07 -8.23 8.50
N ASP A 96 21.95 -9.32 9.26
CA ASP A 96 22.96 -10.38 9.33
C ASP A 96 23.19 -11.07 7.97
N ALA A 97 22.16 -11.21 7.17
CA ALA A 97 22.23 -11.87 5.86
C ALA A 97 22.69 -10.93 4.74
N LEU A 98 22.77 -9.62 4.97
CA LEU A 98 23.19 -8.66 3.95
C LEU A 98 24.71 -8.69 3.75
N PRO A 99 25.20 -8.70 2.48
CA PRO A 99 26.62 -8.47 2.22
C PRO A 99 27.07 -7.08 2.73
N PRO A 100 28.31 -6.93 3.21
CA PRO A 100 28.81 -5.66 3.77
C PRO A 100 28.74 -4.46 2.82
N ARG A 101 28.67 -4.69 1.50
CA ARG A 101 28.61 -3.66 0.47
C ARG A 101 27.20 -3.46 -0.08
N ALA A 102 26.26 -4.29 0.31
CA ALA A 102 24.89 -4.18 -0.17
C ALA A 102 24.21 -2.91 0.36
N ARG A 103 23.36 -2.33 -0.48
CA ARG A 103 22.51 -1.19 -0.10
C ARG A 103 21.14 -1.70 0.31
N LEU A 104 20.66 -1.25 1.46
CA LEU A 104 19.32 -1.54 1.94
C LEU A 104 18.44 -0.29 1.79
N VAL A 105 17.31 -0.43 1.11
CA VAL A 105 16.27 0.59 0.98
C VAL A 105 15.02 0.08 1.67
N LEU A 106 14.61 0.77 2.74
CA LEU A 106 13.38 0.46 3.47
C LEU A 106 12.29 1.45 3.03
N LEU A 107 11.20 0.95 2.49
CA LEU A 107 10.02 1.72 2.13
C LEU A 107 8.89 1.35 3.07
N GLY A 108 8.15 2.34 3.56
CA GLY A 108 7.03 2.07 4.46
C GLY A 108 6.48 3.35 5.06
N ASP A 109 5.41 3.19 5.81
CA ASP A 109 4.75 4.27 6.52
C ASP A 109 5.01 4.12 8.02
N LYS A 110 5.79 5.06 8.60
CA LYS A 110 6.17 5.04 10.01
C LYS A 110 4.97 5.13 10.96
N ASP A 111 3.84 5.66 10.48
CA ASP A 111 2.63 5.89 11.26
C ASP A 111 1.59 4.77 11.13
N GLN A 112 1.84 3.77 10.26
CA GLN A 112 1.02 2.57 10.20
C GLN A 112 1.19 1.70 11.44
N LEU A 113 0.18 0.87 11.70
CA LEU A 113 0.24 -0.13 12.75
C LEU A 113 1.49 -0.99 12.57
N ALA A 114 2.34 -0.93 13.58
CA ALA A 114 3.51 -1.80 13.67
C ALA A 114 3.09 -3.28 13.71
N SER A 115 4.02 -4.16 13.40
CA SER A 115 3.90 -5.59 13.65
C SER A 115 3.39 -5.86 15.07
N VAL A 116 2.52 -6.85 15.22
CA VAL A 116 1.95 -7.27 16.53
C VAL A 116 3.05 -7.83 17.45
N GLU A 117 4.18 -8.22 16.89
CA GLU A 117 5.36 -8.72 17.59
C GLU A 117 6.34 -7.56 17.78
N ALA A 118 6.80 -7.37 18.97
CA ALA A 118 7.68 -6.35 19.52
C ALA A 118 8.37 -5.32 18.58
N GLY A 119 7.91 -4.08 18.63
CA GLY A 119 8.64 -2.90 18.18
C GLY A 119 8.47 -2.52 16.70
N SER A 120 8.33 -1.23 16.44
CA SER A 120 8.34 -0.67 15.08
C SER A 120 9.75 -0.19 14.73
N VAL A 121 10.57 -1.05 14.15
CA VAL A 121 11.94 -0.68 13.77
C VAL A 121 11.97 0.53 12.84
N LEU A 122 11.09 0.55 11.83
CA LEU A 122 10.99 1.69 10.90
C LEU A 122 10.57 2.97 11.63
N GLY A 123 9.60 2.87 12.55
CA GLY A 123 9.15 4.00 13.35
C GLY A 123 10.27 4.61 14.20
N ASP A 124 11.07 3.76 14.84
CA ASP A 124 12.21 4.19 15.66
C ASP A 124 13.31 4.81 14.80
N LEU A 125 13.65 4.20 13.65
CA LEU A 125 14.61 4.76 12.71
C LEU A 125 14.18 6.13 12.18
N CYS A 126 12.88 6.31 11.92
CA CYS A 126 12.30 7.53 11.38
C CYS A 126 11.78 8.51 12.42
N ALA A 127 12.07 8.33 13.71
CA ALA A 127 11.56 9.16 14.80
C ALA A 127 11.83 10.68 14.61
N ARG A 128 12.94 11.04 13.98
CA ARG A 128 13.34 12.42 13.69
C ARG A 128 13.02 12.89 12.26
N ALA A 129 12.50 12.02 11.40
CA ALA A 129 12.33 12.28 9.96
C ALA A 129 11.45 13.51 9.65
N GLU A 130 10.53 13.86 10.55
CA GLU A 130 9.61 14.98 10.36
C GLU A 130 10.35 16.33 10.37
N GLY A 131 11.39 16.48 11.19
CA GLY A 131 12.27 17.65 11.25
C GLY A 131 13.31 17.73 10.12
N GLY A 132 13.54 16.65 9.39
CA GLY A 132 14.57 16.55 8.35
C GLY A 132 15.96 16.33 8.93
N HIS A 133 16.53 17.34 9.61
CA HIS A 133 17.86 17.33 10.23
C HIS A 133 18.99 17.00 9.24
N TYR A 134 18.87 17.48 7.99
CA TYR A 134 19.90 17.31 6.98
C TYR A 134 21.06 18.28 7.22
N THR A 135 22.28 17.80 7.07
CA THR A 135 23.45 18.69 7.11
C THR A 135 23.46 19.63 5.91
N PRO A 136 24.14 20.79 5.98
CA PRO A 136 24.29 21.67 4.83
C PRO A 136 24.85 20.95 3.58
N GLU A 137 25.83 20.07 3.77
CA GLU A 137 26.42 19.27 2.70
C GLU A 137 25.38 18.37 2.01
N THR A 138 24.52 17.70 2.79
CA THR A 138 23.44 16.86 2.24
C THR A 138 22.40 17.73 1.52
N ALA A 139 22.08 18.90 2.08
CA ALA A 139 21.12 19.82 1.46
C ALA A 139 21.65 20.36 0.12
N ASP A 140 22.92 20.74 0.04
CA ASP A 140 23.58 21.21 -1.18
C ASP A 140 23.63 20.08 -2.24
N TRP A 141 23.99 18.87 -1.82
CA TRP A 141 23.99 17.71 -2.72
C TRP A 141 22.58 17.40 -3.27
N LEU A 142 21.55 17.45 -2.42
CA LEU A 142 20.17 17.25 -2.85
C LEU A 142 19.73 18.35 -3.82
N ALA A 143 20.08 19.59 -3.57
CA ALA A 143 19.77 20.71 -4.47
C ALA A 143 20.43 20.53 -5.84
N GLU A 144 21.69 20.12 -5.88
CA GLU A 144 22.41 19.83 -7.12
C GLU A 144 21.78 18.63 -7.88
N ALA A 145 21.48 17.54 -7.17
CA ALA A 145 20.98 16.31 -7.76
C ALA A 145 19.52 16.41 -8.24
N THR A 146 18.68 17.22 -7.58
CA THR A 146 17.23 17.27 -7.84
C THR A 146 16.74 18.59 -8.41
N GLY A 147 17.55 19.64 -8.35
CA GLY A 147 17.16 21.01 -8.67
C GLY A 147 16.22 21.66 -7.64
N GLN A 148 16.01 21.03 -6.48
CA GLN A 148 15.10 21.49 -5.42
C GLN A 148 15.89 21.83 -4.15
N THR A 149 15.65 23.02 -3.60
CA THR A 149 16.24 23.44 -2.31
C THR A 149 15.36 23.00 -1.16
N LEU A 150 16.01 22.51 -0.08
CA LEU A 150 15.31 22.18 1.15
C LEU A 150 14.92 23.46 1.93
N PRO A 151 13.78 23.44 2.64
CA PRO A 151 13.43 24.47 3.61
C PRO A 151 14.50 24.60 4.69
N THR A 152 14.80 25.83 5.12
CA THR A 152 15.87 26.11 6.10
C THR A 152 15.62 25.39 7.44
N GLU A 153 14.36 25.20 7.82
CA GLU A 153 13.97 24.48 9.03
C GLU A 153 14.31 22.98 9.03
N MET A 154 14.61 22.42 7.87
CA MET A 154 15.06 21.02 7.73
C MET A 154 16.58 20.88 7.76
N ILE A 155 17.32 22.00 7.79
CA ILE A 155 18.79 22.00 7.78
C ILE A 155 19.29 22.08 9.21
N ASP A 156 20.11 21.11 9.61
CA ASP A 156 20.70 21.02 10.94
C ASP A 156 22.19 20.65 10.81
N PRO A 157 23.10 21.60 11.09
CA PRO A 157 24.54 21.31 11.04
C PRO A 157 25.00 20.18 11.98
N ALA A 158 24.18 19.86 13.01
CA ALA A 158 24.41 18.75 13.94
C ALA A 158 23.59 17.50 13.60
N GLY A 159 23.03 17.39 12.40
CA GLY A 159 22.28 16.24 11.93
C GLY A 159 23.06 14.94 12.04
N ALA A 160 22.42 13.91 12.58
CA ALA A 160 23.05 12.59 12.74
C ALA A 160 23.26 11.90 11.39
N PRO A 161 24.21 10.95 11.27
CA PRO A 161 24.43 10.20 10.03
C PRO A 161 23.17 9.49 9.52
N LEU A 162 22.30 9.00 10.40
CA LEU A 162 21.06 8.35 10.02
C LEU A 162 20.05 9.32 9.40
N ASP A 163 19.99 10.56 9.88
CA ASP A 163 19.09 11.58 9.32
C ASP A 163 19.40 11.84 7.83
N GLN A 164 20.67 11.70 7.42
CA GLN A 164 21.11 11.90 6.04
C GLN A 164 20.66 10.79 5.09
N ALA A 165 20.23 9.66 5.62
CA ALA A 165 19.77 8.50 4.86
C ALA A 165 18.23 8.35 4.86
N ILE A 166 17.49 9.29 5.46
CA ILE A 166 16.02 9.21 5.56
C ILE A 166 15.39 10.30 4.71
N ALA A 167 14.49 9.89 3.82
CA ALA A 167 13.66 10.81 3.04
C ALA A 167 12.18 10.58 3.39
N MET A 168 11.48 11.64 3.78
CA MET A 168 10.06 11.59 4.11
C MET A 168 9.22 12.21 2.98
N LEU A 169 8.37 11.38 2.35
CA LEU A 169 7.40 11.85 1.36
C LEU A 169 6.28 12.61 2.08
N ARG A 170 6.04 13.87 1.71
CA ARG A 170 5.11 14.77 2.40
C ARG A 170 3.85 15.09 1.62
N VAL A 171 3.84 14.83 0.32
CA VAL A 171 2.69 15.09 -0.55
C VAL A 171 1.97 13.79 -0.85
N SER A 172 0.72 13.71 -0.43
CA SER A 172 -0.14 12.57 -0.76
C SER A 172 -0.81 12.80 -2.10
N HIS A 173 -0.58 11.92 -3.06
CA HIS A 173 -1.34 11.89 -4.31
C HIS A 173 -2.64 11.07 -4.21
N ARG A 174 -2.80 10.31 -3.14
CA ARG A 174 -4.01 9.51 -2.88
C ARG A 174 -5.07 10.32 -2.17
N PHE A 175 -4.67 11.14 -1.20
CA PHE A 175 -5.56 11.97 -0.39
C PHE A 175 -5.06 13.40 -0.41
N ASP A 176 -5.87 14.30 -0.94
CA ASP A 176 -5.56 15.73 -0.96
C ASP A 176 -6.07 16.48 0.28
N ALA A 177 -5.88 17.78 0.30
CA ALA A 177 -6.30 18.64 1.40
C ALA A 177 -7.84 18.67 1.61
N ALA A 178 -8.63 18.32 0.60
CA ALA A 178 -10.10 18.26 0.66
C ALA A 178 -10.60 16.87 1.11
N SER A 179 -9.72 15.85 1.17
CA SER A 179 -10.06 14.49 1.56
C SER A 179 -10.36 14.39 3.06
N GLY A 180 -11.55 13.92 3.40
CA GLY A 180 -11.94 13.60 4.78
C GLY A 180 -11.13 12.42 5.34
N ILE A 181 -10.77 11.44 4.50
CA ILE A 181 -9.92 10.31 4.88
C ILE A 181 -8.52 10.82 5.26
N GLY A 182 -7.92 11.69 4.46
CA GLY A 182 -6.62 12.29 4.76
C GLY A 182 -6.65 13.13 6.05
N ARG A 183 -7.71 13.91 6.25
CA ARG A 183 -7.91 14.69 7.49
C ARG A 183 -8.10 13.80 8.72
N LEU A 184 -8.84 12.70 8.58
CA LEU A 184 -9.02 11.73 9.66
C LEU A 184 -7.69 11.06 10.04
N ALA A 185 -6.92 10.63 9.06
CA ALA A 185 -5.59 10.05 9.28
C ALA A 185 -4.68 11.03 10.03
N GLY A 186 -4.62 12.31 9.59
CA GLY A 186 -3.87 13.34 10.29
C GLY A 186 -4.36 13.61 11.72
N ALA A 187 -5.67 13.55 11.98
CA ALA A 187 -6.22 13.71 13.33
C ALA A 187 -5.90 12.51 14.24
N VAL A 188 -5.86 11.30 13.67
CA VAL A 188 -5.51 10.06 14.41
C VAL A 188 -4.00 10.01 14.73
N ASN A 189 -3.17 10.41 13.80
CA ASN A 189 -1.70 10.35 13.95
C ASN A 189 -1.11 11.56 14.70
N ARG A 190 -1.93 12.58 14.97
CA ARG A 190 -1.45 13.77 15.72
C ARG A 190 -0.90 13.37 17.09
N ASP A 191 0.28 13.87 17.41
CA ASP A 191 0.85 13.77 18.75
C ASP A 191 0.16 14.80 19.66
N ALA A 192 -0.91 14.36 20.33
CA ALA A 192 -1.74 15.19 21.20
C ALA A 192 -2.33 14.37 22.35
N ALA A 193 -2.64 15.03 23.45
CA ALA A 193 -3.31 14.41 24.59
C ALA A 193 -4.65 13.78 24.19
N GLY A 194 -5.00 12.65 24.80
CA GLY A 194 -6.14 11.82 24.40
C GLY A 194 -7.48 12.55 24.30
N ARG A 195 -7.70 13.65 25.03
CA ARG A 195 -8.91 14.49 24.93
C ARG A 195 -8.89 15.35 23.67
N GLU A 196 -7.77 15.97 23.39
CA GLU A 196 -7.58 16.83 22.22
C GLU A 196 -7.68 16.02 20.94
N LYS A 197 -7.01 14.87 20.87
CA LYS A 197 -7.10 13.93 19.75
C LYS A 197 -8.53 13.49 19.49
N ARG A 198 -9.29 13.13 20.54
CA ARG A 198 -10.72 12.76 20.37
C ARG A 198 -11.57 13.91 19.86
N THR A 199 -11.27 15.14 20.26
CA THR A 199 -11.98 16.33 19.76
C THR A 199 -11.72 16.53 18.29
N ALA A 200 -10.46 16.51 17.86
CA ALA A 200 -10.07 16.63 16.46
C ALA A 200 -10.72 15.56 15.56
N ILE A 201 -10.74 14.30 16.02
CA ILE A 201 -11.41 13.21 15.30
C ILE A 201 -12.91 13.49 15.16
N ARG A 202 -13.60 13.93 16.21
CA ARG A 202 -15.04 14.24 16.17
C ARG A 202 -15.35 15.40 15.21
N GLU A 203 -14.51 16.41 15.18
CA GLU A 203 -14.65 17.55 14.26
C GLU A 203 -14.55 17.07 12.81
N VAL A 204 -13.55 16.24 12.49
CA VAL A 204 -13.40 15.66 11.15
C VAL A 204 -14.61 14.80 10.78
N LEU A 205 -15.06 13.91 11.65
CA LEU A 205 -16.21 13.04 11.41
C LEU A 205 -17.53 13.84 11.27
N GLY A 206 -17.64 14.99 11.93
CA GLY A 206 -18.81 15.88 11.87
C GLY A 206 -18.82 16.85 10.70
N HIS A 207 -17.71 17.02 9.97
CA HIS A 207 -17.58 18.03 8.93
C HIS A 207 -18.40 17.75 7.67
N GLY A 208 -18.67 16.48 7.35
CA GLY A 208 -19.42 16.08 6.16
C GLY A 208 -18.61 16.07 4.87
N TYR A 209 -17.39 15.53 4.93
CA TYR A 209 -16.55 15.31 3.77
C TYR A 209 -17.21 14.37 2.74
N ALA A 210 -16.82 14.52 1.49
CA ALA A 210 -17.37 13.75 0.39
C ALA A 210 -16.98 12.26 0.42
N ASP A 211 -15.79 11.96 0.88
CA ASP A 211 -15.15 10.65 0.90
C ASP A 211 -15.17 9.98 2.29
N LEU A 212 -15.80 10.62 3.28
CA LEU A 212 -15.87 10.13 4.65
C LEU A 212 -17.29 10.23 5.19
N SER A 213 -17.83 9.12 5.67
CA SER A 213 -19.12 9.05 6.35
C SER A 213 -19.00 8.33 7.69
N HIS A 214 -19.65 8.86 8.71
CA HIS A 214 -19.69 8.27 10.03
C HIS A 214 -21.10 7.74 10.33
N LEU A 215 -21.21 6.42 10.45
CA LEU A 215 -22.44 5.75 10.83
C LEU A 215 -22.38 5.39 12.32
N LYS A 216 -23.28 5.93 13.11
CA LYS A 216 -23.42 5.56 14.53
C LYS A 216 -24.26 4.30 14.65
N LEU A 217 -23.64 3.23 15.13
CA LEU A 217 -24.31 1.95 15.37
C LEU A 217 -24.65 1.83 16.86
N GLU A 218 -25.83 1.29 17.18
CA GLU A 218 -26.25 1.03 18.55
C GLU A 218 -25.93 -0.40 18.98
N THR A 219 -25.97 -1.32 18.04
CA THR A 219 -25.67 -2.76 18.27
C THR A 219 -24.90 -3.35 17.10
N ASP A 220 -24.29 -4.52 17.31
CA ASP A 220 -23.64 -5.32 16.28
C ASP A 220 -24.61 -5.86 15.20
N ARG A 221 -25.92 -5.81 15.47
CA ARG A 221 -27.00 -6.21 14.54
C ARG A 221 -27.81 -5.04 14.01
N ASP A 222 -27.19 -3.88 13.96
CA ASP A 222 -27.85 -2.69 13.43
C ASP A 222 -28.18 -2.87 11.95
N ARG A 223 -29.43 -2.62 11.57
CA ARG A 223 -29.89 -2.74 10.17
C ARG A 223 -29.19 -1.77 9.23
N GLY A 224 -28.66 -0.66 9.75
CA GLY A 224 -27.85 0.28 8.98
C GLY A 224 -26.53 -0.36 8.53
N LEU A 225 -25.87 -1.08 9.43
CA LEU A 225 -24.65 -1.82 9.12
C LEU A 225 -24.93 -2.95 8.10
N GLU A 226 -25.95 -3.76 8.35
CA GLU A 226 -26.35 -4.83 7.44
C GLU A 226 -26.63 -4.30 6.02
N ARG A 227 -27.40 -3.20 5.94
CA ARG A 227 -27.73 -2.57 4.66
C ARG A 227 -26.49 -2.04 3.94
N LEU A 228 -25.58 -1.40 4.68
CA LEU A 228 -24.32 -0.89 4.13
C LEU A 228 -23.47 -2.05 3.59
N VAL A 229 -23.29 -3.11 4.37
CA VAL A 229 -22.44 -4.27 4.01
C VAL A 229 -23.03 -5.06 2.84
N VAL A 230 -24.34 -5.26 2.84
CA VAL A 230 -25.00 -6.09 1.80
C VAL A 230 -25.30 -5.29 0.54
N SER A 231 -25.88 -4.11 0.66
CA SER A 231 -26.42 -3.36 -0.48
C SER A 231 -25.69 -2.08 -0.81
N GLY A 232 -24.75 -1.61 0.06
CA GLY A 232 -23.97 -0.39 -0.13
C GLY A 232 -24.69 0.84 0.30
N HIS A 233 -25.89 1.07 0.37
CA HIS A 233 -26.62 2.32 0.70
C HIS A 233 -26.46 3.44 -0.35
N PRO A 234 -26.67 3.16 -1.64
CA PRO A 234 -26.47 4.16 -2.69
C PRO A 234 -27.38 5.38 -2.58
N ALA A 235 -28.56 5.25 -1.96
CA ALA A 235 -29.52 6.34 -1.78
C ALA A 235 -29.23 7.23 -0.56
N GLY A 236 -28.47 6.74 0.40
CA GLY A 236 -28.18 7.46 1.65
C GLY A 236 -26.74 7.92 1.78
N PHE A 237 -25.86 7.42 0.95
CA PHE A 237 -24.46 7.84 0.93
C PHE A 237 -24.17 8.65 -0.34
N PRO A 238 -23.66 9.79 -0.15
CA PRO A 238 -23.49 10.52 1.09
C PRO A 238 -24.83 11.12 1.55
N ASP A 239 -25.12 11.06 2.82
CA ASP A 239 -26.35 11.57 3.42
C ASP A 239 -26.56 13.08 3.21
N ARG A 240 -25.50 13.78 2.85
CA ARG A 240 -25.47 15.24 2.73
C ARG A 240 -24.91 15.65 1.38
N GLY A 241 -25.66 16.42 0.64
CA GLY A 241 -25.25 17.01 -0.63
C GLY A 241 -26.29 16.87 -1.73
N LYS A 242 -26.14 17.70 -2.78
CA LYS A 242 -27.08 17.78 -3.92
C LYS A 242 -27.09 16.53 -4.81
N SER A 243 -26.15 15.62 -4.63
CA SER A 243 -25.96 14.44 -5.44
C SER A 243 -26.05 13.12 -4.65
N ALA A 244 -26.94 13.10 -3.64
CA ALA A 244 -27.20 11.86 -2.90
C ALA A 244 -27.65 10.75 -3.88
N GLY A 245 -26.93 9.62 -3.86
CA GLY A 245 -27.19 8.50 -4.78
C GLY A 245 -26.49 8.57 -6.15
N GLU A 246 -25.95 9.73 -6.55
CA GLU A 246 -25.27 9.90 -7.85
C GLU A 246 -23.72 9.88 -7.72
N GLY A 247 -23.20 9.85 -6.51
CA GLY A 247 -21.79 10.03 -6.22
C GLY A 247 -21.44 11.50 -5.97
N ARG A 248 -20.24 11.75 -5.43
CA ARG A 248 -19.73 13.10 -5.14
C ARG A 248 -18.52 13.41 -5.99
N MET A 249 -18.41 14.68 -6.40
CA MET A 249 -17.23 15.20 -7.07
C MET A 249 -16.14 15.51 -6.04
N VAL A 250 -14.98 14.91 -6.22
CA VAL A 250 -13.76 15.20 -5.46
C VAL A 250 -12.61 15.35 -6.46
N ASN A 251 -11.99 16.52 -6.49
CA ASN A 251 -10.87 16.82 -7.42
C ASN A 251 -11.16 16.48 -8.88
N GLY A 252 -12.37 16.82 -9.35
CA GLY A 252 -12.78 16.54 -10.73
C GLY A 252 -13.12 15.09 -11.02
N LYS A 253 -13.06 14.20 -10.03
CA LYS A 253 -13.48 12.80 -10.13
C LYS A 253 -14.78 12.57 -9.37
N THR A 254 -15.70 11.85 -9.98
CA THR A 254 -16.93 11.41 -9.32
C THR A 254 -16.61 10.18 -8.47
N LEU A 255 -16.85 10.28 -7.17
CA LEU A 255 -16.83 9.13 -6.26
C LEU A 255 -18.20 8.44 -6.35
N PRO A 256 -18.28 7.21 -6.83
CA PRO A 256 -19.55 6.49 -6.86
C PRO A 256 -20.05 6.20 -5.43
N PRO A 257 -21.36 6.05 -5.23
CA PRO A 257 -21.89 5.60 -3.95
C PRO A 257 -21.33 4.21 -3.61
N PRO A 258 -21.15 3.89 -2.32
CA PRO A 258 -20.60 2.61 -1.92
C PRO A 258 -21.50 1.46 -2.37
N VAL A 259 -20.92 0.45 -2.98
CA VAL A 259 -21.56 -0.82 -3.32
C VAL A 259 -21.33 -1.80 -2.17
N GLY A 260 -22.32 -2.61 -1.83
CA GLY A 260 -22.11 -3.69 -0.86
C GLY A 260 -21.67 -5.00 -1.53
N TYR A 261 -21.52 -6.04 -0.73
CA TYR A 261 -21.14 -7.37 -1.26
C TYR A 261 -22.15 -7.96 -2.27
N ARG A 262 -23.40 -7.47 -2.30
CA ARG A 262 -24.37 -7.88 -3.31
C ARG A 262 -23.88 -7.60 -4.73
N HIS A 263 -23.16 -6.48 -4.92
CA HIS A 263 -22.68 -6.08 -6.24
C HIS A 263 -21.79 -7.15 -6.88
N TYR A 264 -20.77 -7.65 -6.18
CA TYR A 264 -19.90 -8.68 -6.77
C TYR A 264 -20.64 -10.02 -6.98
N LEU A 265 -21.62 -10.34 -6.12
CA LEU A 265 -22.45 -11.53 -6.29
C LEU A 265 -23.35 -11.42 -7.54
N GLU A 266 -23.84 -10.23 -7.85
CA GLU A 266 -24.61 -9.95 -9.07
C GLU A 266 -23.70 -10.05 -10.30
N VAL A 267 -22.49 -9.46 -10.27
CA VAL A 267 -21.49 -9.61 -11.33
C VAL A 267 -21.15 -11.08 -11.54
N MET A 268 -20.90 -11.82 -10.47
CA MET A 268 -20.60 -13.25 -10.55
C MET A 268 -21.73 -14.06 -11.22
N ARG A 269 -22.99 -13.70 -10.94
CA ARG A 269 -24.17 -14.39 -11.49
C ARG A 269 -24.54 -13.93 -12.89
N SER A 270 -24.28 -12.67 -13.25
CA SER A 270 -24.64 -12.09 -14.55
C SER A 270 -23.76 -12.58 -15.68
N LEU A 271 -22.54 -13.02 -15.37
CA LEU A 271 -21.62 -13.54 -16.37
C LEU A 271 -21.89 -15.02 -16.59
N ASP A 272 -22.56 -15.30 -17.67
CA ASP A 272 -23.09 -16.62 -18.09
C ASP A 272 -22.01 -17.66 -18.48
N VAL A 273 -20.76 -17.44 -18.03
CA VAL A 273 -19.61 -18.31 -18.34
C VAL A 273 -19.78 -19.68 -17.68
N MET A 274 -20.37 -19.72 -16.48
CA MET A 274 -20.60 -21.00 -15.79
C MET A 274 -21.68 -21.85 -16.46
N GLN A 275 -22.67 -21.25 -17.14
CA GLN A 275 -23.70 -22.00 -17.90
C GLN A 275 -23.14 -22.54 -19.22
N ARG A 276 -22.11 -21.90 -19.79
CA ARG A 276 -21.41 -22.40 -20.98
C ARG A 276 -20.36 -23.46 -20.64
N ALA A 277 -19.93 -23.54 -19.39
CA ALA A 277 -18.94 -24.52 -18.90
C ALA A 277 -19.59 -25.85 -18.43
N GLU A 278 -20.92 -25.93 -18.33
CA GLU A 278 -21.58 -27.22 -18.11
C GLU A 278 -21.51 -28.05 -19.42
N PRO A 279 -20.80 -29.18 -19.41
CA PRO A 279 -20.77 -30.04 -20.60
C PRO A 279 -22.21 -30.53 -20.89
N GLN A 280 -22.77 -30.11 -22.00
CA GLN A 280 -23.95 -30.80 -22.53
C GLN A 280 -23.56 -32.26 -22.73
N ALA A 281 -24.33 -33.15 -22.15
CA ALA A 281 -24.04 -34.58 -22.14
C ALA A 281 -23.76 -35.07 -23.58
N GLY A 282 -22.47 -35.39 -23.85
CA GLY A 282 -22.02 -35.94 -25.13
C GLY A 282 -21.03 -35.09 -25.93
N GLN A 283 -20.67 -33.87 -25.50
CA GLN A 283 -19.61 -33.08 -26.14
C GLN A 283 -18.52 -32.76 -25.10
N HIS A 284 -17.29 -33.11 -25.40
CA HIS A 284 -16.11 -32.59 -24.69
C HIS A 284 -15.95 -31.13 -25.08
N GLY A 285 -16.74 -30.26 -24.43
CA GLY A 285 -16.56 -28.81 -24.56
C GLY A 285 -15.24 -28.42 -23.84
N GLU A 286 -14.25 -27.99 -24.63
CA GLU A 286 -13.08 -27.31 -24.04
C GLU A 286 -13.60 -26.06 -23.33
N ILE A 287 -13.25 -25.95 -22.05
CA ILE A 287 -13.52 -24.73 -21.26
C ILE A 287 -12.68 -23.63 -21.92
N ASP A 288 -13.33 -22.59 -22.39
CA ASP A 288 -12.66 -21.38 -22.86
C ASP A 288 -11.96 -20.70 -21.65
N ARG A 289 -10.65 -20.94 -21.54
CA ARG A 289 -9.82 -20.44 -20.46
C ARG A 289 -9.74 -18.91 -20.45
N GLU A 290 -9.74 -18.29 -21.61
CA GLU A 290 -9.68 -16.83 -21.72
C GLU A 290 -10.97 -16.19 -21.19
N ALA A 291 -12.10 -16.74 -21.56
CA ALA A 291 -13.40 -16.29 -21.03
C ALA A 291 -13.52 -16.50 -19.52
N LEU A 292 -12.97 -17.61 -19.00
CA LEU A 292 -12.94 -17.89 -17.56
C LEU A 292 -12.03 -16.91 -16.81
N ASP A 293 -10.87 -16.60 -17.35
CA ASP A 293 -9.93 -15.65 -16.77
C ASP A 293 -10.51 -14.23 -16.78
N ASP A 294 -11.18 -13.83 -17.84
CA ASP A 294 -11.89 -12.55 -17.92
C ASP A 294 -13.03 -12.45 -16.91
N TRP A 295 -13.81 -13.50 -16.77
CA TRP A 295 -14.84 -13.57 -15.74
C TRP A 295 -14.24 -13.45 -14.33
N ALA A 296 -13.19 -14.19 -14.04
CA ALA A 296 -12.53 -14.14 -12.74
C ALA A 296 -11.99 -12.73 -12.43
N ARG A 297 -11.37 -12.07 -13.42
CA ARG A 297 -10.88 -10.68 -13.27
C ARG A 297 -12.04 -9.71 -12.97
N GLN A 298 -13.17 -9.82 -13.66
CA GLN A 298 -14.33 -8.95 -13.43
C GLN A 298 -14.95 -9.17 -12.05
N VAL A 299 -15.07 -10.42 -11.59
CA VAL A 299 -15.58 -10.75 -10.26
C VAL A 299 -14.64 -10.22 -9.17
N LEU A 300 -13.33 -10.42 -9.32
CA LEU A 300 -12.32 -9.91 -8.38
C LEU A 300 -12.31 -8.38 -8.36
N ALA A 301 -12.42 -7.72 -9.50
CA ALA A 301 -12.53 -6.27 -9.58
C ALA A 301 -13.79 -5.75 -8.85
N ALA A 302 -14.94 -6.40 -9.05
CA ALA A 302 -16.16 -6.04 -8.35
C ALA A 302 -16.08 -6.31 -6.83
N HIS A 303 -15.46 -7.41 -6.42
CA HIS A 303 -15.21 -7.69 -5.00
C HIS A 303 -14.28 -6.65 -4.36
N GLY A 304 -13.31 -6.16 -5.11
CA GLY A 304 -12.37 -5.12 -4.66
C GLY A 304 -13.00 -3.73 -4.44
N GLN A 305 -14.22 -3.49 -4.96
CA GLN A 305 -14.90 -2.20 -4.81
C GLN A 305 -15.45 -1.94 -3.40
N PHE A 306 -15.66 -2.98 -2.61
CA PHE A 306 -16.10 -2.87 -1.22
C PHE A 306 -15.34 -3.83 -0.32
N GLN A 307 -14.87 -3.33 0.81
CA GLN A 307 -14.21 -4.15 1.84
C GLN A 307 -14.69 -3.73 3.22
N LEU A 308 -15.17 -4.69 4.01
CA LEU A 308 -15.44 -4.50 5.43
C LEU A 308 -14.16 -4.81 6.22
N LEU A 309 -13.64 -3.82 6.91
CA LEU A 309 -12.49 -3.95 7.79
C LEU A 309 -12.97 -3.98 9.24
N CYS A 310 -12.53 -4.97 10.00
CA CYS A 310 -12.84 -5.12 11.42
C CYS A 310 -11.57 -4.95 12.26
N ALA A 311 -11.67 -4.26 13.38
CA ALA A 311 -10.54 -4.09 14.31
C ALA A 311 -10.20 -5.39 15.06
N LEU A 312 -11.15 -6.30 15.18
CA LEU A 312 -11.01 -7.58 15.88
C LEU A 312 -11.32 -8.74 14.93
N ARG A 313 -10.69 -9.88 15.16
CA ARG A 313 -10.96 -11.11 14.39
C ARG A 313 -12.20 -11.87 14.86
N ARG A 314 -12.62 -11.66 16.11
CA ARG A 314 -13.73 -12.37 16.77
C ARG A 314 -14.43 -11.44 17.74
N GLY A 315 -15.70 -11.74 18.01
CA GLY A 315 -16.55 -10.99 18.94
C GLY A 315 -17.68 -10.26 18.21
N PRO A 316 -18.52 -9.53 18.95
CA PRO A 316 -19.68 -8.83 18.36
C PRO A 316 -19.30 -7.80 17.28
N TRP A 317 -18.08 -7.28 17.32
CA TRP A 317 -17.53 -6.28 16.41
C TRP A 317 -16.31 -6.77 15.60
N GLY A 318 -16.13 -8.09 15.50
CA GLY A 318 -15.04 -8.76 14.80
C GLY A 318 -15.46 -9.60 13.62
#